data_18a9b88f532733cb6f356e4948af2c17
#
_entry.id   18a9b88f532733cb6f356e4948af2c17
#
_cell.length_a   1.000
_cell.length_b   1.000
_cell.length_c   1.000
_cell.angle_alpha   90.00
_cell.angle_beta   90.00
_cell.angle_gamma   90.00
#
_symmetry.space_group_name_H-M   'P 1'
#
loop_
_entity.id
_entity.type
_entity.pdbx_description
1 polymer ?
#
loop_
_entity_poly.entity_id
_entity_poly.type
_entity_poly.pdbx_seq_one_letter_code
_entity_poly.pdbx_strand_id
1 'polypeptide(L)'
;MNEADRKQRNQQRLTECFPKFAARVDAVIKDLEAQGIRPRIQDAHRSIPDQIDAFNHGFSKVRFGFHNVTGANGKAESLAVDLLDDDHPLDPPRKYIILLAGAAQAHGLHPGSFFGLPQSLRAGLSKAIQDQNFDPKIKIGFDPTHIEATGLSIAEAKAGKRPT
;
A
#
# COMPACT_ATOMS: atom_id res chain seq x y z
N MET A 1 -4.78 -7.58 -17.12
CA MET A 1 -4.44 -9.00 -16.78
C MET A 1 -5.72 -9.78 -16.67
N ASN A 2 -5.75 -11.09 -17.05
CA ASN A 2 -6.94 -11.89 -16.80
C ASN A 2 -7.13 -12.15 -15.29
N GLU A 3 -8.33 -12.60 -14.90
CA GLU A 3 -8.70 -12.70 -13.49
C GLU A 3 -7.92 -13.79 -12.74
N ALA A 4 -7.66 -14.93 -13.39
CA ALA A 4 -6.90 -16.02 -12.78
C ALA A 4 -5.44 -15.60 -12.50
N ASP A 5 -4.79 -14.98 -13.48
CA ASP A 5 -3.40 -14.52 -13.36
C ASP A 5 -3.28 -13.41 -12.30
N ARG A 6 -4.26 -12.49 -12.24
CA ARG A 6 -4.29 -11.43 -11.22
C ARG A 6 -4.36 -12.02 -9.81
N LYS A 7 -5.28 -12.96 -9.59
CA LYS A 7 -5.44 -13.63 -8.29
C LYS A 7 -4.20 -14.44 -7.91
N GLN A 8 -3.64 -15.18 -8.86
CA GLN A 8 -2.40 -15.94 -8.63
C GLN A 8 -1.24 -15.00 -8.25
N ARG A 9 -1.09 -13.87 -8.96
CA ARG A 9 -0.09 -12.85 -8.65
C ARG A 9 -0.29 -12.30 -7.24
N ASN A 10 -1.52 -11.91 -6.87
CA ASN A 10 -1.80 -11.40 -5.54
C ASN A 10 -1.42 -12.41 -4.46
N GLN A 11 -1.79 -13.69 -4.62
CA GLN A 11 -1.42 -14.73 -3.68
C GLN A 11 0.10 -14.89 -3.57
N GLN A 12 0.81 -14.90 -4.69
CA GLN A 12 2.27 -15.00 -4.70
C GLN A 12 2.91 -13.82 -3.97
N ARG A 13 2.49 -12.58 -4.25
CA ARG A 13 3.01 -11.37 -3.62
C ARG A 13 2.73 -11.30 -2.12
N LEU A 14 1.57 -11.80 -1.67
CA LEU A 14 1.25 -11.88 -0.25
C LEU A 14 2.23 -12.78 0.53
N THR A 15 2.84 -13.80 -0.11
CA THR A 15 3.87 -14.62 0.55
C THR A 15 5.17 -13.87 0.84
N GLU A 16 5.39 -12.73 0.21
CA GLU A 16 6.53 -11.84 0.45
C GLU A 16 6.32 -10.90 1.64
N CYS A 17 5.14 -10.90 2.23
CA CYS A 17 4.75 -10.03 3.33
C CYS A 17 4.82 -10.76 4.68
N PHE A 18 4.96 -9.98 5.76
CA PHE A 18 4.76 -10.51 7.10
C PHE A 18 3.33 -11.04 7.26
N PRO A 19 3.11 -12.24 7.83
CA PRO A 19 1.81 -12.93 7.76
C PRO A 19 0.60 -12.11 8.25
N LYS A 20 0.72 -11.41 9.38
CA LYS A 20 -0.39 -10.57 9.90
C LYS A 20 -0.68 -9.36 9.01
N PHE A 21 0.35 -8.77 8.42
CA PHE A 21 0.19 -7.70 7.45
C PHE A 21 -0.45 -8.23 6.16
N ALA A 22 0.02 -9.38 5.66
CA ALA A 22 -0.55 -10.05 4.47
C ALA A 22 -2.05 -10.32 4.63
N ALA A 23 -2.48 -10.79 5.81
CA ALA A 23 -3.90 -11.04 6.09
C ALA A 23 -4.76 -9.76 5.99
N ARG A 24 -4.22 -8.62 6.46
CA ARG A 24 -4.91 -7.32 6.36
C ARG A 24 -4.98 -6.84 4.90
N VAL A 25 -3.90 -7.01 4.14
CA VAL A 25 -3.87 -6.68 2.70
C VAL A 25 -4.88 -7.54 1.92
N ASP A 26 -4.95 -8.84 2.21
CA ASP A 26 -5.93 -9.74 1.60
C ASP A 26 -7.37 -9.30 1.89
N ALA A 27 -7.65 -8.83 3.11
CA ALA A 27 -8.94 -8.26 3.47
C ALA A 27 -9.26 -6.98 2.68
N VAL A 28 -8.28 -6.07 2.51
CA VAL A 28 -8.42 -4.88 1.65
C VAL A 28 -8.75 -5.27 0.22
N ILE A 29 -8.05 -6.27 -0.34
CA ILE A 29 -8.29 -6.77 -1.69
C ILE A 29 -9.74 -7.27 -1.82
N LYS A 30 -10.22 -8.07 -0.87
CA LYS A 30 -11.59 -8.60 -0.86
C LYS A 30 -12.65 -7.51 -0.77
N ASP A 31 -12.43 -6.48 0.04
CA ASP A 31 -13.36 -5.34 0.15
C ASP A 31 -13.46 -4.56 -1.16
N LEU A 32 -12.35 -4.37 -1.87
CA LEU A 32 -12.33 -3.72 -3.18
C LEU A 32 -12.97 -4.60 -4.26
N GLU A 33 -12.70 -5.91 -4.26
CA GLU A 33 -13.32 -6.88 -5.17
C GLU A 33 -14.85 -6.93 -4.99
N ALA A 34 -15.35 -6.84 -3.75
CA ALA A 34 -16.78 -6.77 -3.47
C ALA A 34 -17.47 -5.54 -4.06
N GLN A 35 -16.69 -4.50 -4.38
CA GLN A 35 -17.16 -3.27 -5.05
C GLN A 35 -16.94 -3.29 -6.56
N GLY A 36 -16.56 -4.44 -7.13
CA GLY A 36 -16.33 -4.62 -8.57
C GLY A 36 -14.99 -4.06 -9.07
N ILE A 37 -14.07 -3.74 -8.15
CA ILE A 37 -12.71 -3.28 -8.48
C ILE A 37 -11.80 -4.50 -8.64
N ARG A 38 -10.75 -4.36 -9.43
CA ARG A 38 -9.78 -5.42 -9.68
C ARG A 38 -8.39 -5.05 -9.13
N PRO A 39 -8.19 -5.07 -7.79
CA PRO A 39 -6.91 -4.69 -7.20
C PRO A 39 -5.83 -5.72 -7.53
N ARG A 40 -4.63 -5.22 -7.86
CA ARG A 40 -3.45 -6.03 -8.18
C ARG A 40 -2.24 -5.55 -7.40
N ILE A 41 -1.61 -6.44 -6.66
CA ILE A 41 -0.34 -6.12 -5.99
C ILE A 41 0.74 -5.96 -7.08
N GLN A 42 1.24 -4.73 -7.20
CA GLN A 42 2.33 -4.40 -8.10
C GLN A 42 3.66 -4.74 -7.47
N ASP A 43 3.87 -4.30 -6.24
CA ASP A 43 5.10 -4.50 -5.49
C ASP A 43 4.79 -4.88 -4.03
N ALA A 44 5.60 -5.76 -3.45
CA ALA A 44 5.52 -6.16 -2.05
C ALA A 44 6.92 -6.08 -1.42
N HIS A 45 7.71 -7.16 -1.41
CA HIS A 45 9.09 -7.07 -0.96
C HIS A 45 10.00 -6.53 -2.07
N ARG A 46 10.85 -5.59 -1.69
CA ARG A 46 11.90 -5.01 -2.55
C ARG A 46 13.25 -5.24 -1.91
N SER A 47 14.21 -5.73 -2.69
CA SER A 47 15.58 -5.89 -2.22
C SER A 47 16.23 -4.52 -1.87
N ILE A 48 17.23 -4.52 -1.00
CA ILE A 48 17.94 -3.28 -0.67
C ILE A 48 18.63 -2.67 -1.90
N PRO A 49 19.31 -3.42 -2.79
CA PRO A 49 19.84 -2.87 -4.04
C PRO A 49 18.77 -2.21 -4.90
N ASP A 50 17.62 -2.85 -5.11
CA ASP A 50 16.52 -2.28 -5.90
C ASP A 50 15.93 -1.03 -5.25
N GLN A 51 15.86 -0.99 -3.93
CA GLN A 51 15.43 0.19 -3.19
C GLN A 51 16.40 1.37 -3.35
N ILE A 52 17.70 1.11 -3.30
CA ILE A 52 18.72 2.13 -3.52
C ILE A 52 18.66 2.64 -4.95
N ASP A 53 18.47 1.77 -5.92
CA ASP A 53 18.27 2.13 -7.32
C ASP A 53 17.05 3.02 -7.51
N ALA A 54 15.89 2.62 -6.93
CA ALA A 54 14.67 3.44 -6.94
C ALA A 54 14.88 4.82 -6.29
N PHE A 55 15.62 4.88 -5.18
CA PHE A 55 15.98 6.15 -4.53
C PHE A 55 16.85 7.03 -5.41
N ASN A 56 17.88 6.45 -6.03
CA ASN A 56 18.81 7.19 -6.90
C ASN A 56 18.13 7.74 -8.17
N HIS A 57 17.10 7.06 -8.68
CA HIS A 57 16.29 7.49 -9.82
C HIS A 57 15.09 8.36 -9.44
N GLY A 58 14.92 8.71 -8.15
CA GLY A 58 13.83 9.57 -7.68
C GLY A 58 12.46 8.88 -7.57
N PHE A 59 12.38 7.56 -7.75
CA PHE A 59 11.16 6.78 -7.58
C PHE A 59 10.84 6.46 -6.11
N SER A 60 11.80 6.64 -5.21
CA SER A 60 11.61 6.50 -3.78
C SER A 60 12.17 7.71 -3.03
N LYS A 61 11.56 8.04 -1.88
CA LYS A 61 12.02 9.10 -0.97
C LYS A 61 12.95 8.57 0.13
N VAL A 62 13.10 7.25 0.24
CA VAL A 62 13.88 6.60 1.30
C VAL A 62 14.79 5.52 0.73
N ARG A 63 15.94 5.31 1.38
CA ARG A 63 16.90 4.24 1.04
C ARG A 63 16.55 2.89 1.69
N PHE A 64 15.72 2.91 2.71
CA PHE A 64 15.13 1.75 3.36
C PHE A 64 13.72 2.12 3.82
N GLY A 65 12.75 1.27 3.48
CA GLY A 65 11.35 1.46 3.82
C GLY A 65 10.70 0.13 4.22
N PHE A 66 9.40 0.15 4.43
CA PHE A 66 8.64 -1.04 4.83
C PHE A 66 8.65 -2.16 3.77
N HIS A 67 8.86 -1.84 2.49
CA HIS A 67 9.06 -2.85 1.43
C HIS A 67 10.33 -3.69 1.61
N ASN A 68 11.32 -3.21 2.36
CA ASN A 68 12.62 -3.87 2.49
C ASN A 68 12.74 -4.76 3.73
N VAL A 69 11.67 -4.86 4.53
CA VAL A 69 11.71 -5.61 5.80
C VAL A 69 11.90 -7.10 5.53
N THR A 70 12.90 -7.67 6.19
CA THR A 70 13.25 -9.10 6.13
C THR A 70 13.31 -9.69 7.53
N GLY A 71 12.97 -10.96 7.65
CA GLY A 71 13.15 -11.74 8.89
C GLY A 71 14.62 -12.06 9.16
N ALA A 72 14.90 -12.58 10.36
CA ALA A 72 16.24 -12.94 10.83
C ALA A 72 16.94 -13.98 9.91
N ASN A 73 16.18 -14.80 9.22
CA ASN A 73 16.66 -15.81 8.26
C ASN A 73 16.78 -15.29 6.81
N GLY A 74 16.63 -13.99 6.59
CA GLY A 74 16.63 -13.38 5.25
C GLY A 74 15.34 -13.57 4.46
N LYS A 75 14.29 -14.18 5.03
CA LYS A 75 12.98 -14.32 4.41
C LYS A 75 12.32 -12.95 4.25
N ALA A 76 11.71 -12.69 3.12
CA ALA A 76 10.90 -11.50 2.89
C ALA A 76 9.77 -11.40 3.92
N GLU A 77 9.62 -10.23 4.55
CA GLU A 77 8.57 -9.90 5.51
C GLU A 77 8.10 -8.45 5.29
N SER A 78 7.81 -8.10 4.04
CA SER A 78 7.36 -6.75 3.70
C SER A 78 6.20 -6.29 4.60
N LEU A 79 6.23 -5.02 4.97
CA LEU A 79 5.19 -4.33 5.72
C LEU A 79 4.53 -3.22 4.89
N ALA A 80 4.75 -3.24 3.57
CA ALA A 80 4.11 -2.37 2.60
C ALA A 80 3.80 -3.11 1.31
N VAL A 81 2.77 -2.67 0.60
CA VAL A 81 2.47 -3.10 -0.77
C VAL A 81 2.00 -1.90 -1.60
N ASP A 82 2.31 -1.94 -2.89
CA ASP A 82 1.71 -1.06 -3.90
C ASP A 82 0.58 -1.82 -4.58
N LEU A 83 -0.65 -1.34 -4.39
CA LEU A 83 -1.88 -1.99 -4.84
C LEU A 83 -2.53 -1.14 -5.94
N LEU A 84 -2.43 -1.60 -7.18
CA LEU A 84 -2.96 -0.92 -8.35
C LEU A 84 -4.39 -1.37 -8.67
N ASP A 85 -5.15 -0.50 -9.33
CA ASP A 85 -6.33 -0.90 -10.09
C ASP A 85 -5.87 -1.56 -11.41
N ASP A 86 -6.11 -2.86 -11.59
CA ASP A 86 -5.66 -3.61 -12.78
C ASP A 86 -6.36 -3.16 -14.07
N ASP A 87 -7.49 -2.48 -13.96
CA ASP A 87 -8.18 -1.88 -15.12
C ASP A 87 -7.57 -0.51 -15.49
N HIS A 88 -6.90 0.17 -14.55
CA HIS A 88 -6.27 1.47 -14.73
C HIS A 88 -4.87 1.54 -14.09
N PRO A 89 -3.92 0.68 -14.52
CA PRO A 89 -2.67 0.49 -13.78
C PRO A 89 -1.70 1.68 -13.83
N LEU A 90 -1.83 2.55 -14.84
CA LEU A 90 -0.95 3.72 -15.02
C LEU A 90 -1.56 5.02 -14.51
N ASP A 91 -2.88 5.10 -14.43
CA ASP A 91 -3.61 6.27 -14.00
C ASP A 91 -4.84 5.85 -13.20
N PRO A 92 -4.65 5.49 -11.92
CA PRO A 92 -5.74 5.01 -11.08
C PRO A 92 -6.79 6.11 -10.88
N PRO A 93 -8.08 5.82 -11.11
CA PRO A 93 -9.13 6.82 -10.92
C PRO A 93 -9.22 7.24 -9.45
N ARG A 94 -9.60 8.48 -9.22
CA ARG A 94 -9.78 9.03 -7.86
C ARG A 94 -10.70 8.16 -6.99
N LYS A 95 -11.77 7.63 -7.60
CA LYS A 95 -12.66 6.68 -6.92
C LYS A 95 -11.89 5.50 -6.34
N TYR A 96 -10.99 4.88 -7.12
CA TYR A 96 -10.14 3.79 -6.63
C TYR A 96 -9.29 4.23 -5.44
N ILE A 97 -8.61 5.37 -5.55
CA ILE A 97 -7.71 5.87 -4.49
C ILE A 97 -8.47 6.10 -3.18
N ILE A 98 -9.64 6.72 -3.24
CA ILE A 98 -10.46 6.97 -2.03
C ILE A 98 -10.99 5.66 -1.43
N LEU A 99 -11.44 4.72 -2.25
CA LEU A 99 -11.91 3.41 -1.78
C LEU A 99 -10.77 2.57 -1.21
N LEU A 100 -9.59 2.57 -1.84
CA LEU A 100 -8.39 1.92 -1.32
C LEU A 100 -8.00 2.49 0.05
N ALA A 101 -7.97 3.81 0.18
CA ALA A 101 -7.63 4.46 1.44
C ALA A 101 -8.62 4.10 2.55
N GLY A 102 -9.91 4.07 2.26
CA GLY A 102 -10.96 3.67 3.21
C GLY A 102 -10.82 2.20 3.63
N ALA A 103 -10.63 1.29 2.69
CA ALA A 103 -10.42 -0.12 2.97
C ALA A 103 -9.14 -0.35 3.79
N ALA A 104 -8.03 0.31 3.44
CA ALA A 104 -6.79 0.23 4.20
C ALA A 104 -6.98 0.66 5.67
N GLN A 105 -7.62 1.80 5.91
CA GLN A 105 -7.90 2.29 7.26
C GLN A 105 -8.84 1.34 8.03
N ALA A 106 -9.86 0.79 7.39
CA ALA A 106 -10.79 -0.17 8.01
C ALA A 106 -10.07 -1.44 8.51
N HIS A 107 -8.97 -1.82 7.87
CA HIS A 107 -8.14 -2.96 8.27
C HIS A 107 -6.87 -2.56 9.03
N GLY A 108 -6.80 -1.32 9.57
CA GLY A 108 -5.71 -0.85 10.40
C GLY A 108 -4.39 -0.64 9.66
N LEU A 109 -4.46 -0.32 8.36
CA LEU A 109 -3.30 0.04 7.53
C LEU A 109 -3.27 1.54 7.26
N HIS A 110 -2.08 2.06 6.92
CA HIS A 110 -1.89 3.45 6.59
C HIS A 110 -1.80 3.62 5.06
N PRO A 111 -2.70 4.40 4.43
CA PRO A 111 -2.65 4.63 3.00
C PRO A 111 -1.70 5.77 2.63
N GLY A 112 -0.91 5.57 1.58
CA GLY A 112 0.03 6.55 1.05
C GLY A 112 -0.62 7.79 0.41
N SER A 113 -1.94 7.78 0.27
CA SER A 113 -2.71 8.97 -0.13
C SER A 113 -2.59 10.15 0.85
N PHE A 114 -2.08 9.92 2.08
CA PHE A 114 -1.74 10.97 3.04
C PHE A 114 -0.28 11.44 2.95
N PHE A 115 0.58 10.75 2.21
CA PHE A 115 2.01 11.06 2.16
C PHE A 115 2.26 12.43 1.52
N GLY A 116 3.04 13.26 2.21
CA GLY A 116 3.38 14.60 1.77
C GLY A 116 2.25 15.63 1.88
N LEU A 117 1.06 15.26 2.36
CA LEU A 117 0.00 16.23 2.59
C LEU A 117 0.30 17.11 3.81
N PRO A 118 0.19 18.45 3.67
CA PRO A 118 0.17 19.36 4.81
C PRO A 118 -0.93 18.98 5.79
N GLN A 119 -0.70 19.21 7.08
CA GLN A 119 -1.65 18.91 8.15
C GLN A 119 -3.03 19.52 7.89
N SER A 120 -3.08 20.76 7.35
CA SER A 120 -4.32 21.46 7.02
C SER A 120 -5.20 20.78 5.97
N LEU A 121 -4.62 19.91 5.13
CA LEU A 121 -5.35 19.18 4.07
C LEU A 121 -5.76 17.75 4.45
N ARG A 122 -5.21 17.21 5.54
CA ARG A 122 -5.47 15.83 5.97
C ARG A 122 -6.91 15.62 6.42
N ALA A 123 -7.50 16.58 7.11
CA ALA A 123 -8.89 16.50 7.54
C ALA A 123 -9.86 16.42 6.36
N GLY A 124 -9.59 17.18 5.28
CA GLY A 124 -10.39 17.13 4.05
C GLY A 124 -10.33 15.77 3.36
N LEU A 125 -9.14 15.16 3.29
CA LEU A 125 -8.99 13.81 2.74
C LEU A 125 -9.68 12.77 3.64
N SER A 126 -9.52 12.84 4.96
CA SER A 126 -10.18 11.94 5.90
C SER A 126 -11.70 11.99 5.76
N LYS A 127 -12.26 13.20 5.64
CA LYS A 127 -13.71 13.39 5.41
C LYS A 127 -14.15 12.82 4.06
N ALA A 128 -13.38 13.03 3.01
CA ALA A 128 -13.67 12.48 1.69
C ALA A 128 -13.67 10.94 1.68
N ILE A 129 -12.74 10.32 2.40
CA ILE A 129 -12.70 8.86 2.57
C ILE A 129 -13.94 8.38 3.31
N GLN A 130 -14.30 9.02 4.42
CA GLN A 130 -15.47 8.67 5.22
C GLN A 130 -16.78 8.80 4.42
N ASP A 131 -16.93 9.88 3.65
CA ASP A 131 -18.13 10.19 2.88
C ASP A 131 -18.13 9.54 1.47
N GLN A 132 -17.06 8.83 1.10
CA GLN A 132 -16.83 8.35 -0.27
C GLN A 132 -17.01 9.46 -1.31
N ASN A 133 -16.41 10.61 -1.03
CA ASN A 133 -16.45 11.78 -1.91
C ASN A 133 -15.26 11.72 -2.90
N PHE A 134 -15.58 11.67 -4.17
CA PHE A 134 -14.59 11.54 -5.26
C PHE A 134 -14.32 12.86 -6.00
N ASP A 135 -14.65 14.00 -5.37
CA ASP A 135 -14.42 15.34 -5.98
C ASP A 135 -12.94 15.52 -6.37
N PRO A 136 -12.64 15.89 -7.62
CA PRO A 136 -11.28 16.13 -8.09
C PRO A 136 -10.53 17.25 -7.35
N LYS A 137 -11.23 18.12 -6.63
CA LYS A 137 -10.61 19.19 -5.81
C LYS A 137 -9.96 18.68 -4.53
N ILE A 138 -10.31 17.48 -4.05
CA ILE A 138 -9.71 16.89 -2.86
C ILE A 138 -8.24 16.61 -3.14
N LYS A 139 -7.36 17.09 -2.26
CA LYS A 139 -5.92 16.87 -2.37
C LYS A 139 -5.56 15.46 -1.87
N ILE A 140 -4.73 14.78 -2.66
CA ILE A 140 -4.22 13.43 -2.39
C ILE A 140 -2.70 13.52 -2.34
N GLY A 141 -2.08 12.74 -1.44
CA GLY A 141 -0.64 12.66 -1.30
C GLY A 141 0.06 12.00 -2.51
N PHE A 142 1.37 11.94 -2.46
CA PHE A 142 2.19 11.59 -3.62
C PHE A 142 2.29 10.09 -3.93
N ASP A 143 1.83 9.21 -3.03
CA ASP A 143 1.94 7.75 -3.22
C ASP A 143 0.59 7.04 -2.97
N PRO A 144 -0.43 7.35 -3.79
CA PRO A 144 -1.82 7.01 -3.48
C PRO A 144 -2.15 5.52 -3.56
N THR A 145 -1.33 4.72 -4.23
CA THR A 145 -1.54 3.26 -4.36
C THR A 145 -0.79 2.46 -3.30
N HIS A 146 0.08 3.11 -2.52
CA HIS A 146 0.81 2.51 -1.42
C HIS A 146 -0.06 2.33 -0.18
N ILE A 147 0.05 1.17 0.47
CA ILE A 147 -0.49 0.91 1.80
C ILE A 147 0.56 0.22 2.67
N GLU A 148 0.63 0.58 3.95
CA GLU A 148 1.65 0.07 4.86
C GLU A 148 1.12 -0.23 6.27
N ALA A 149 1.93 -0.95 7.05
CA ALA A 149 1.62 -1.27 8.44
C ALA A 149 1.60 -0.01 9.32
N THR A 150 0.83 -0.08 10.41
CA THR A 150 0.74 0.95 11.45
C THR A 150 1.32 0.47 12.77
N GLY A 151 1.52 1.38 13.71
CA GLY A 151 1.92 1.08 15.10
C GLY A 151 3.40 0.78 15.28
N LEU A 152 4.22 1.01 14.26
CA LEU A 152 5.69 0.92 14.36
C LEU A 152 6.35 1.87 13.35
N SER A 153 7.57 2.26 13.64
CA SER A 153 8.41 3.03 12.72
C SER A 153 9.23 2.11 11.80
N ILE A 154 9.76 2.68 10.72
CA ILE A 154 10.71 1.99 9.82
C ILE A 154 11.95 1.52 10.61
N ALA A 155 12.46 2.33 11.53
CA ALA A 155 13.61 1.97 12.36
C ALA A 155 13.31 0.77 13.28
N GLU A 156 12.14 0.74 13.91
CA GLU A 156 11.69 -0.40 14.72
C GLU A 156 11.53 -1.67 13.88
N ALA A 157 10.93 -1.56 12.68
CA ALA A 157 10.77 -2.69 11.76
C ALA A 157 12.14 -3.24 11.30
N LYS A 158 13.08 -2.34 10.97
CA LYS A 158 14.47 -2.70 10.63
C LYS A 158 15.17 -3.41 11.79
N ALA A 159 14.88 -3.02 13.04
CA ALA A 159 15.40 -3.65 14.25
C ALA A 159 14.70 -4.97 14.62
N GLY A 160 13.71 -5.41 13.85
CA GLY A 160 13.03 -6.70 14.04
C GLY A 160 11.62 -6.63 14.63
N LYS A 161 11.11 -5.44 14.99
CA LYS A 161 9.71 -5.29 15.44
C LYS A 161 8.75 -5.60 14.29
N ARG A 162 7.62 -6.23 14.64
CA ARG A 162 6.53 -6.55 13.69
C ARG A 162 5.19 -6.03 14.23
N PRO A 163 4.22 -5.76 13.36
CA PRO A 163 2.88 -5.37 13.79
C PRO A 163 2.19 -6.50 14.57
N THR A 164 1.44 -6.13 15.55
CA THR A 164 0.63 -7.04 16.39
C THR A 164 -0.65 -7.48 15.69
#